data_d60cc183300742b690b91e8f6793f277
#
_entry.id   d60cc183300742b690b91e8f6793f277
#
_cell.length_a   1.000
_cell.length_b   1.000
_cell.length_c   1.000
_cell.angle_alpha   90.00
_cell.angle_beta   90.00
_cell.angle_gamma   90.00
#
_symmetry.space_group_name_H-M   'P 1'
#
loop_
_entity.id
_entity.type
_entity.pdbx_description
1 polymer ?
#
loop_
_entity_poly.entity_id
_entity_poly.type
_entity_poly.pdbx_seq_one_letter_code
_entity_poly.pdbx_strand_id
1 'polypeptide(L)'
;MNIYPWQKSAWAEVFLNKLKMPHAYIFYGAQNLEINKFVDELIKSVLCSNPTAENFSCRLCQDCLWNETKHPDLKVVESSSDKDEKVSTDILNVANSREVKKFLELTPHQENGKKIVAIYGAERLSIAASNALLKTIEEPPNNCLIIFTVNNLANLLPTIISRCRLISFSKPSINEAKEFLKQTGNTNLIDTLSLYNNSPLHLINEKEMLTNVNIFLNELKKGNDIDLMKINNIWLHNGLAWIINLLQKWAYELLLCKLSEGYKYFPNDIKVVHKL
;
A
#
# COMPACT_ATOMS: atom_id res chain seq x y z
N MET A 1 -2.21 -13.64 10.17
CA MET A 1 -1.27 -13.72 9.03
C MET A 1 -0.36 -12.50 9.12
N ASN A 2 0.95 -12.68 9.21
CA ASN A 2 1.87 -11.57 9.49
C ASN A 2 2.10 -10.69 8.24
N ILE A 3 2.17 -11.33 7.07
CA ILE A 3 2.33 -10.66 5.76
C ILE A 3 1.45 -11.35 4.73
N TYR A 4 1.12 -10.65 3.64
CA TYR A 4 0.33 -11.20 2.55
C TYR A 4 1.17 -12.10 1.63
N PRO A 5 0.56 -13.08 0.91
CA PRO A 5 1.30 -14.00 0.03
C PRO A 5 2.23 -13.31 -0.97
N TRP A 6 1.77 -12.23 -1.59
CA TRP A 6 2.54 -11.43 -2.55
C TRP A 6 3.66 -10.58 -1.94
N GLN A 7 3.74 -10.50 -0.61
CA GLN A 7 4.78 -9.77 0.11
C GLN A 7 5.94 -10.68 0.55
N LYS A 8 5.82 -12.00 0.39
CA LYS A 8 6.83 -12.97 0.86
C LYS A 8 8.20 -12.77 0.21
N SER A 9 8.24 -12.43 -1.08
CA SER A 9 9.50 -12.15 -1.79
C SER A 9 10.21 -10.93 -1.23
N ALA A 10 9.47 -9.85 -0.96
CA ALA A 10 10.00 -8.64 -0.34
C ALA A 10 10.53 -8.92 1.09
N TRP A 11 9.80 -9.75 1.86
CA TRP A 11 10.24 -10.18 3.19
C TRP A 11 11.56 -10.94 3.12
N ALA A 12 11.66 -11.94 2.25
CA ALA A 12 12.88 -12.68 2.04
C ALA A 12 14.05 -11.79 1.61
N GLU A 13 13.81 -10.83 0.70
CA GLU A 13 14.83 -9.89 0.22
C GLU A 13 15.39 -9.00 1.35
N VAL A 14 14.52 -8.48 2.24
CA VAL A 14 14.93 -7.65 3.38
C VAL A 14 15.85 -8.43 4.32
N PHE A 15 15.55 -9.70 4.58
CA PHE A 15 16.29 -10.53 5.54
C PHE A 15 17.40 -11.39 4.92
N LEU A 16 17.61 -11.34 3.60
CA LEU A 16 18.64 -12.11 2.89
C LEU A 16 20.05 -11.86 3.47
N ASN A 17 20.32 -10.64 3.95
CA ASN A 17 21.55 -10.24 4.58
C ASN A 17 21.31 -9.57 5.94
N LYS A 18 20.68 -10.28 6.87
CA LYS A 18 20.31 -9.75 8.19
C LYS A 18 21.48 -9.08 8.93
N LEU A 19 22.70 -9.62 8.80
CA LEU A 19 23.92 -9.08 9.44
C LEU A 19 24.39 -7.74 8.81
N LYS A 20 24.02 -7.45 7.56
CA LYS A 20 24.39 -6.23 6.83
C LYS A 20 23.16 -5.51 6.31
N MET A 21 22.12 -5.42 7.14
CA MET A 21 20.89 -4.70 6.78
C MET A 21 21.23 -3.23 6.48
N PRO A 22 20.85 -2.71 5.31
CA PRO A 22 21.01 -1.30 4.97
C PRO A 22 20.40 -0.38 6.03
N HIS A 23 20.98 0.79 6.20
CA HIS A 23 20.49 1.81 7.13
C HIS A 23 19.23 2.55 6.64
N ALA A 24 18.94 2.49 5.32
CA ALA A 24 17.78 3.16 4.75
C ALA A 24 17.11 2.30 3.67
N TYR A 25 15.79 2.17 3.76
CA TYR A 25 14.93 1.49 2.79
C TYR A 25 13.84 2.41 2.26
N ILE A 26 13.49 2.22 0.99
CA ILE A 26 12.27 2.73 0.39
C ILE A 26 11.42 1.53 -0.05
N PHE A 27 10.26 1.37 0.56
CA PHE A 27 9.24 0.41 0.16
C PHE A 27 8.22 1.11 -0.74
N TYR A 28 8.06 0.64 -1.96
CA TYR A 28 7.20 1.32 -2.92
C TYR A 28 6.30 0.37 -3.71
N GLY A 29 5.12 0.86 -4.08
CA GLY A 29 4.14 0.11 -4.87
C GLY A 29 2.77 0.74 -4.84
N ALA A 30 1.81 0.15 -5.55
CA ALA A 30 0.45 0.68 -5.63
C ALA A 30 -0.23 0.74 -4.25
N GLN A 31 -1.13 1.70 -4.08
CA GLN A 31 -1.78 2.06 -2.81
C GLN A 31 -2.45 0.87 -2.08
N ASN A 32 -2.99 -0.11 -2.79
CA ASN A 32 -3.76 -1.21 -2.21
C ASN A 32 -2.94 -2.49 -1.92
N LEU A 33 -1.61 -2.37 -1.79
CA LEU A 33 -0.72 -3.50 -1.51
C LEU A 33 -0.40 -3.66 -0.02
N GLU A 34 -0.95 -2.79 0.84
CA GLU A 34 -0.78 -2.79 2.29
C GLU A 34 0.71 -2.73 2.71
N ILE A 35 1.47 -1.86 2.04
CA ILE A 35 2.90 -1.67 2.30
C ILE A 35 3.13 -1.22 3.75
N ASN A 36 2.28 -0.35 4.28
CA ASN A 36 2.40 0.13 5.65
C ASN A 36 2.28 -1.02 6.66
N LYS A 37 1.33 -1.94 6.48
CA LYS A 37 1.21 -3.14 7.34
C LYS A 37 2.43 -4.06 7.26
N PHE A 38 3.03 -4.17 6.07
CA PHE A 38 4.29 -4.89 5.91
C PHE A 38 5.42 -4.23 6.70
N VAL A 39 5.53 -2.90 6.61
CA VAL A 39 6.54 -2.12 7.34
C VAL A 39 6.33 -2.21 8.85
N ASP A 40 5.09 -2.17 9.33
CA ASP A 40 4.77 -2.37 10.75
C ASP A 40 5.25 -3.74 11.26
N GLU A 41 5.02 -4.81 10.48
CA GLU A 41 5.51 -6.15 10.85
C GLU A 41 7.04 -6.25 10.78
N LEU A 42 7.67 -5.57 9.80
CA LEU A 42 9.12 -5.48 9.71
C LEU A 42 9.72 -4.77 10.93
N ILE A 43 9.15 -3.64 11.34
CA ILE A 43 9.56 -2.90 12.53
C ILE A 43 9.46 -3.78 13.77
N LYS A 44 8.33 -4.45 13.96
CA LYS A 44 8.13 -5.40 15.08
C LYS A 44 9.17 -6.52 15.07
N SER A 45 9.49 -7.02 13.89
CA SER A 45 10.53 -8.06 13.75
C SER A 45 11.92 -7.56 14.12
N VAL A 46 12.30 -6.36 13.67
CA VAL A 46 13.63 -5.78 13.93
C VAL A 46 13.78 -5.39 15.40
N LEU A 47 12.73 -4.92 16.05
CA LEU A 47 12.72 -4.57 17.48
C LEU A 47 12.59 -5.78 18.39
N CYS A 48 12.19 -6.94 17.88
CA CYS A 48 11.94 -8.12 18.67
C CYS A 48 13.26 -8.73 19.21
N SER A 49 13.35 -8.93 20.53
CA SER A 49 14.51 -9.57 21.18
C SER A 49 14.67 -11.05 20.77
N ASN A 50 13.56 -11.74 20.44
CA ASN A 50 13.54 -13.17 20.13
C ASN A 50 12.72 -13.45 18.86
N PRO A 51 13.17 -13.00 17.68
CA PRO A 51 12.44 -13.25 16.43
C PRO A 51 12.41 -14.74 16.10
N THR A 52 11.35 -15.18 15.41
CA THR A 52 11.22 -16.56 14.92
C THR A 52 12.29 -16.90 13.88
N ALA A 53 12.41 -18.18 13.53
CA ALA A 53 13.33 -18.64 12.47
C ALA A 53 13.06 -17.97 11.11
N GLU A 54 11.79 -17.59 10.85
CA GLU A 54 11.36 -16.88 9.65
C GLU A 54 11.49 -15.34 9.77
N ASN A 55 12.13 -14.87 10.83
CA ASN A 55 12.30 -13.45 11.17
C ASN A 55 10.98 -12.70 11.44
N PHE A 56 9.95 -13.34 11.95
CA PHE A 56 8.79 -12.64 12.49
C PHE A 56 8.95 -12.32 13.97
N SER A 57 8.23 -11.30 14.43
CA SER A 57 8.18 -10.95 15.85
C SER A 57 7.61 -12.09 16.69
N CYS A 58 8.19 -12.37 17.87
CA CYS A 58 7.71 -13.43 18.77
C CYS A 58 6.36 -13.08 19.44
N ARG A 59 5.97 -11.80 19.49
CA ARG A 59 4.75 -11.24 20.12
C ARG A 59 4.62 -11.48 21.62
N LEU A 60 5.67 -11.97 22.27
CA LEU A 60 5.66 -12.32 23.69
C LEU A 60 6.71 -11.56 24.50
N CYS A 61 7.82 -11.13 23.90
CA CYS A 61 8.86 -10.39 24.60
C CYS A 61 8.40 -8.96 24.94
N GLN A 62 9.09 -8.32 25.86
CA GLN A 62 8.77 -6.97 26.32
C GLN A 62 8.69 -5.96 25.16
N ASP A 63 9.60 -6.04 24.20
CA ASP A 63 9.63 -5.16 23.04
C ASP A 63 8.45 -5.37 22.11
N CYS A 64 7.95 -6.60 21.98
CA CYS A 64 6.75 -6.91 21.24
C CYS A 64 5.46 -6.46 21.94
N LEU A 65 5.48 -6.32 23.27
CA LEU A 65 4.34 -5.88 24.05
C LEU A 65 4.21 -4.34 24.12
N TRP A 66 5.27 -3.61 23.74
CA TRP A 66 5.18 -2.16 23.58
C TRP A 66 4.17 -1.80 22.48
N ASN A 67 3.39 -0.77 22.74
CA ASN A 67 2.47 -0.26 21.72
C ASN A 67 3.28 0.35 20.57
N GLU A 68 2.89 0.11 19.32
CA GLU A 68 3.63 0.47 18.10
C GLU A 68 4.15 1.92 18.09
N THR A 69 3.41 2.86 18.67
CA THR A 69 3.77 4.28 18.74
C THR A 69 4.57 4.68 19.97
N LYS A 70 4.77 3.76 20.93
CA LYS A 70 5.39 4.07 22.24
C LYS A 70 6.72 3.35 22.49
N HIS A 71 7.19 2.55 21.55
CA HIS A 71 8.50 1.90 21.71
C HIS A 71 9.60 2.96 21.75
N PRO A 72 10.52 2.94 22.74
CA PRO A 72 11.55 3.96 22.90
C PRO A 72 12.52 4.06 21.71
N ASP A 73 12.63 2.98 20.92
CA ASP A 73 13.50 2.91 19.75
C ASP A 73 12.77 3.08 18.41
N LEU A 74 11.48 3.45 18.46
CA LEU A 74 10.66 3.71 17.26
C LEU A 74 10.15 5.14 17.24
N LYS A 75 10.34 5.82 16.12
CA LYS A 75 9.66 7.07 15.79
C LYS A 75 8.90 6.89 14.47
N VAL A 76 7.59 6.99 14.55
CA VAL A 76 6.70 6.98 13.38
C VAL A 76 6.41 8.42 13.00
N VAL A 77 6.47 8.71 11.71
CA VAL A 77 6.14 10.00 11.12
C VAL A 77 5.08 9.75 10.05
N GLU A 78 3.86 10.16 10.38
CA GLU A 78 2.70 10.07 9.49
C GLU A 78 2.13 11.46 9.25
N SER A 79 1.43 11.63 8.14
CA SER A 79 0.57 12.80 7.98
C SER A 79 -0.63 12.65 8.89
N SER A 80 -0.83 13.59 9.77
CA SER A 80 -2.09 13.71 10.49
C SER A 80 -3.22 13.96 9.49
N SER A 81 -3.95 12.92 9.16
CA SER A 81 -5.30 13.05 8.61
C SER A 81 -6.25 13.29 9.78
N ASP A 82 -6.15 14.44 10.43
CA ASP A 82 -7.20 14.88 11.31
C ASP A 82 -8.46 15.11 10.47
N LYS A 83 -9.53 14.45 10.87
CA LYS A 83 -10.84 14.40 10.21
C LYS A 83 -11.58 15.74 10.21
N ASP A 84 -10.92 16.85 10.61
CA ASP A 84 -11.51 18.17 10.66
C ASP A 84 -10.76 19.14 9.74
N GLU A 85 -11.41 19.44 8.65
CA GLU A 85 -11.36 20.60 7.78
C GLU A 85 -10.04 21.38 7.62
N LYS A 86 -9.56 21.31 6.43
CA LYS A 86 -8.54 22.05 5.65
C LYS A 86 -7.34 21.16 5.32
N VAL A 87 -7.36 20.74 4.07
CA VAL A 87 -6.24 20.12 3.36
C VAL A 87 -4.97 20.96 3.58
N SER A 88 -4.22 20.65 4.61
CA SER A 88 -2.83 21.10 4.70
C SER A 88 -1.99 20.04 3.99
N THR A 89 -1.49 20.39 2.82
CA THR A 89 -0.67 19.58 1.94
C THR A 89 0.74 19.31 2.48
N ASP A 90 1.11 19.85 3.64
CA ASP A 90 2.47 19.81 4.19
C ASP A 90 2.59 18.87 5.38
N ILE A 91 2.99 17.65 5.11
CA ILE A 91 3.01 16.55 6.06
C ILE A 91 4.25 16.50 6.93
N LEU A 92 5.38 16.90 6.40
CA LEU A 92 6.65 16.93 7.12
C LEU A 92 7.36 18.23 6.84
N ASN A 93 7.40 19.07 7.84
CA ASN A 93 8.18 20.30 7.79
C ASN A 93 9.63 20.04 8.28
N VAL A 94 10.48 21.03 8.12
CA VAL A 94 11.90 20.98 8.53
C VAL A 94 12.07 20.71 10.03
N ALA A 95 11.11 21.11 10.87
CA ALA A 95 11.14 20.87 12.31
C ALA A 95 11.10 19.36 12.61
N ASN A 96 10.20 18.60 11.95
CA ASN A 96 10.11 17.16 12.09
C ASN A 96 11.40 16.46 11.64
N SER A 97 12.04 16.92 10.57
CA SER A 97 13.32 16.36 10.11
C SER A 97 14.46 16.57 11.13
N ARG A 98 14.48 17.70 11.85
CA ARG A 98 15.45 17.93 12.94
C ARG A 98 15.19 17.01 14.14
N GLU A 99 13.94 16.75 14.46
CA GLU A 99 13.57 15.80 15.51
C GLU A 99 13.93 14.37 15.15
N VAL A 100 13.74 13.96 13.88
CA VAL A 100 14.20 12.67 13.36
C VAL A 100 15.69 12.50 13.58
N LYS A 101 16.50 13.49 13.21
CA LYS A 101 17.95 13.47 13.41
C LYS A 101 18.31 13.29 14.88
N LYS A 102 17.76 14.12 15.77
CA LYS A 102 17.99 14.03 17.21
C LYS A 102 17.61 12.66 17.78
N PHE A 103 16.49 12.10 17.32
CA PHE A 103 16.06 10.77 17.77
C PHE A 103 17.02 9.66 17.35
N LEU A 104 17.54 9.70 16.12
CA LEU A 104 18.49 8.70 15.62
C LEU A 104 19.86 8.78 16.27
N GLU A 105 20.25 9.94 16.81
CA GLU A 105 21.51 10.16 17.56
C GLU A 105 21.45 9.57 18.99
N LEU A 106 20.27 9.20 19.49
CA LEU A 106 20.12 8.59 20.82
C LEU A 106 20.59 7.12 20.80
N THR A 107 21.11 6.67 21.93
CA THR A 107 21.47 5.25 22.12
C THR A 107 20.20 4.38 22.10
N PRO A 108 20.19 3.24 21.41
CA PRO A 108 19.09 2.28 21.48
C PRO A 108 18.86 1.79 22.91
N HIS A 109 17.61 1.46 23.24
CA HIS A 109 17.23 0.90 24.54
C HIS A 109 17.81 -0.50 24.73
N GLN A 110 17.84 -1.31 23.67
CA GLN A 110 18.42 -2.63 23.68
C GLN A 110 19.92 -2.58 23.35
N GLU A 111 20.71 -3.38 24.04
CA GLU A 111 22.09 -3.65 23.67
C GLU A 111 22.13 -4.28 22.27
N ASN A 112 22.83 -3.66 21.32
CA ASN A 112 22.83 -4.00 19.90
C ASN A 112 21.50 -3.79 19.14
N GLY A 113 20.52 -3.12 19.74
CA GLY A 113 19.27 -2.71 19.08
C GLY A 113 19.48 -1.61 18.02
N LYS A 114 18.40 -1.26 17.32
CA LYS A 114 18.40 -0.19 16.32
C LYS A 114 17.39 0.90 16.69
N LYS A 115 17.76 2.16 16.46
CA LYS A 115 16.80 3.28 16.40
C LYS A 115 16.12 3.26 15.03
N ILE A 116 14.80 3.16 15.02
CA ILE A 116 14.01 3.04 13.78
C ILE A 116 13.17 4.30 13.59
N VAL A 117 13.24 4.87 12.40
CA VAL A 117 12.34 5.93 11.96
C VAL A 117 11.56 5.41 10.76
N ALA A 118 10.24 5.39 10.87
CA ALA A 118 9.33 5.06 9.78
C ALA A 118 8.60 6.31 9.30
N ILE A 119 8.70 6.61 8.01
CA ILE A 119 8.08 7.76 7.34
C ILE A 119 7.09 7.22 6.32
N TYR A 120 5.80 7.25 6.68
CA TYR A 120 4.73 6.77 5.82
C TYR A 120 4.26 7.86 4.85
N GLY A 121 4.11 7.50 3.57
CA GLY A 121 3.70 8.45 2.54
C GLY A 121 4.75 9.54 2.29
N ALA A 122 6.01 9.13 2.16
CA ALA A 122 7.14 10.05 2.02
C ALA A 122 7.11 10.91 0.74
N GLU A 123 6.25 10.59 -0.23
CA GLU A 123 5.96 11.44 -1.38
C GLU A 123 5.36 12.79 -1.02
N ARG A 124 4.90 12.96 0.22
CA ARG A 124 4.34 14.21 0.72
C ARG A 124 5.35 15.06 1.48
N LEU A 125 6.61 14.63 1.60
CA LEU A 125 7.67 15.42 2.18
C LEU A 125 7.88 16.73 1.39
N SER A 126 7.96 17.86 2.09
CA SER A 126 8.41 19.10 1.46
C SER A 126 9.86 18.95 0.96
N ILE A 127 10.24 19.69 -0.08
CA ILE A 127 11.62 19.70 -0.59
C ILE A 127 12.61 20.06 0.51
N ALA A 128 12.26 21.01 1.37
CA ALA A 128 13.09 21.45 2.47
C ALA A 128 13.27 20.35 3.54
N ALA A 129 12.19 19.60 3.87
CA ALA A 129 12.25 18.47 4.80
C ALA A 129 13.08 17.31 4.21
N SER A 130 12.88 17.00 2.93
CA SER A 130 13.66 16.01 2.21
C SER A 130 15.15 16.32 2.22
N ASN A 131 15.53 17.55 1.91
CA ASN A 131 16.91 18.00 1.94
C ASN A 131 17.53 17.96 3.37
N ALA A 132 16.74 18.25 4.40
CA ALA A 132 17.20 18.16 5.79
C ALA A 132 17.52 16.71 6.22
N LEU A 133 16.87 15.70 5.61
CA LEU A 133 17.13 14.30 5.86
C LEU A 133 18.35 13.76 5.10
N LEU A 134 18.76 14.37 3.98
CA LEU A 134 19.85 13.86 3.14
C LEU A 134 21.13 13.62 3.92
N LYS A 135 21.55 14.59 4.78
CA LYS A 135 22.76 14.42 5.58
C LYS A 135 22.69 13.22 6.51
N THR A 136 21.51 12.94 7.09
CA THR A 136 21.33 11.80 7.99
C THR A 136 21.31 10.47 7.22
N ILE A 137 20.87 10.48 5.96
CA ILE A 137 20.88 9.30 5.09
C ILE A 137 22.30 9.03 4.56
N GLU A 138 23.09 10.08 4.29
CA GLU A 138 24.47 9.96 3.80
C GLU A 138 25.44 9.52 4.89
N GLU A 139 25.30 10.09 6.08
CA GLU A 139 26.15 9.83 7.25
C GLU A 139 25.25 9.31 8.41
N PRO A 140 24.74 8.09 8.29
CA PRO A 140 23.80 7.57 9.28
C PRO A 140 24.48 7.34 10.63
N PRO A 141 23.82 7.67 11.75
CA PRO A 141 24.28 7.24 13.06
C PRO A 141 24.40 5.71 13.15
N ASN A 142 25.25 5.24 14.04
CA ASN A 142 25.37 3.80 14.29
C ASN A 142 24.03 3.22 14.75
N ASN A 143 23.75 1.99 14.32
CA ASN A 143 22.56 1.26 14.73
C ASN A 143 21.24 2.00 14.46
N CYS A 144 21.13 2.67 13.31
CA CYS A 144 19.88 3.28 12.86
C CYS A 144 19.26 2.53 11.67
N LEU A 145 17.96 2.69 11.52
CA LEU A 145 17.19 2.22 10.37
C LEU A 145 16.15 3.27 10.00
N ILE A 146 16.21 3.75 8.77
CA ILE A 146 15.25 4.71 8.22
C ILE A 146 14.40 3.99 7.17
N ILE A 147 13.08 4.07 7.31
CA ILE A 147 12.15 3.41 6.41
C ILE A 147 11.24 4.46 5.80
N PHE A 148 11.17 4.46 4.49
CA PHE A 148 10.22 5.27 3.72
C PHE A 148 9.19 4.36 3.05
N THR A 149 7.91 4.73 3.11
CA THR A 149 6.90 4.14 2.23
C THR A 149 6.42 5.18 1.23
N VAL A 150 6.29 4.79 -0.03
CA VAL A 150 5.80 5.64 -1.11
C VAL A 150 4.91 4.87 -2.08
N ASN A 151 3.89 5.53 -2.59
CA ASN A 151 3.04 4.94 -3.63
C ASN A 151 3.69 5.03 -5.01
N ASN A 152 4.44 6.11 -5.27
CA ASN A 152 5.12 6.34 -6.54
C ASN A 152 6.48 6.98 -6.31
N LEU A 153 7.55 6.31 -6.75
CA LEU A 153 8.93 6.81 -6.64
C LEU A 153 9.14 8.16 -7.35
N ALA A 154 8.40 8.44 -8.43
CA ALA A 154 8.54 9.69 -9.17
C ALA A 154 8.25 10.96 -8.31
N ASN A 155 7.53 10.79 -7.20
CA ASN A 155 7.18 11.87 -6.29
C ASN A 155 8.21 12.08 -5.17
N LEU A 156 9.29 11.28 -5.14
CA LEU A 156 10.37 11.43 -4.17
C LEU A 156 11.62 12.01 -4.82
N LEU A 157 12.41 12.76 -4.07
CA LEU A 157 13.65 13.36 -4.59
C LEU A 157 14.62 12.26 -5.04
N PRO A 158 15.20 12.37 -6.27
CA PRO A 158 16.19 11.41 -6.77
C PRO A 158 17.41 11.25 -5.85
N THR A 159 17.75 12.30 -5.11
CA THR A 159 18.84 12.30 -4.13
C THR A 159 18.59 11.38 -2.93
N ILE A 160 17.34 11.21 -2.51
CA ILE A 160 16.95 10.23 -1.48
C ILE A 160 16.95 8.81 -2.09
N ILE A 161 16.37 8.67 -3.29
CA ILE A 161 16.27 7.38 -3.98
C ILE A 161 17.65 6.72 -4.16
N SER A 162 18.66 7.52 -4.57
CA SER A 162 20.02 7.02 -4.85
C SER A 162 20.77 6.50 -3.61
N ARG A 163 20.30 6.82 -2.40
CA ARG A 163 20.97 6.48 -1.13
C ARG A 163 20.23 5.42 -0.31
N CYS A 164 19.08 4.97 -0.77
CA CYS A 164 18.26 3.99 -0.08
C CYS A 164 18.21 2.66 -0.86
N ARG A 165 18.05 1.56 -0.14
CA ARG A 165 17.72 0.28 -0.76
C ARG A 165 16.25 0.29 -1.18
N LEU A 166 15.98 0.04 -2.45
CA LEU A 166 14.64 -0.01 -2.99
C LEU A 166 14.07 -1.43 -2.88
N ILE A 167 12.86 -1.54 -2.35
CA ILE A 167 12.07 -2.77 -2.32
C ILE A 167 10.73 -2.50 -3.00
N SER A 168 10.50 -3.17 -4.12
CA SER A 168 9.26 -3.02 -4.89
C SER A 168 8.18 -4.01 -4.44
N PHE A 169 6.95 -3.53 -4.40
CA PHE A 169 5.77 -4.37 -4.21
C PHE A 169 5.02 -4.50 -5.52
N SER A 170 4.99 -5.72 -6.05
CA SER A 170 4.19 -6.04 -7.22
C SER A 170 2.75 -6.37 -6.83
N LYS A 171 1.82 -6.10 -7.74
CA LYS A 171 0.44 -6.59 -7.59
C LYS A 171 0.45 -8.11 -7.55
N PRO A 172 -0.45 -8.75 -6.77
CA PRO A 172 -0.57 -10.19 -6.79
C PRO A 172 -0.92 -10.70 -8.19
N SER A 173 -0.42 -11.85 -8.54
CA SER A 173 -0.89 -12.58 -9.72
C SER A 173 -2.36 -12.97 -9.55
N ILE A 174 -3.05 -13.23 -10.65
CA ILE A 174 -4.46 -13.67 -10.60
C ILE A 174 -4.62 -14.92 -9.71
N ASN A 175 -3.65 -15.84 -9.77
CA ASN A 175 -3.70 -17.08 -8.99
C ASN A 175 -3.52 -16.82 -7.50
N GLU A 176 -2.55 -15.99 -7.09
CA GLU A 176 -2.35 -15.60 -5.70
C GLU A 176 -3.56 -14.87 -5.13
N ALA A 177 -4.14 -13.94 -5.91
CA ALA A 177 -5.33 -13.21 -5.51
C ALA A 177 -6.56 -14.13 -5.34
N LYS A 178 -6.77 -15.07 -6.27
CA LYS A 178 -7.85 -16.08 -6.18
C LYS A 178 -7.67 -16.99 -4.98
N GLU A 179 -6.46 -17.45 -4.74
CA GLU A 179 -6.15 -18.32 -3.61
C GLU A 179 -6.36 -17.59 -2.28
N PHE A 180 -5.91 -16.34 -2.18
CA PHE A 180 -6.16 -15.51 -1.01
C PHE A 180 -7.66 -15.32 -0.73
N LEU A 181 -8.47 -15.02 -1.76
CA LEU A 181 -9.92 -14.90 -1.61
C LEU A 181 -10.58 -16.22 -1.15
N LYS A 182 -10.10 -17.37 -1.62
CA LYS A 182 -10.57 -18.69 -1.15
C LYS A 182 -10.24 -18.89 0.32
N GLN A 183 -8.99 -18.64 0.73
CA GLN A 183 -8.53 -18.80 2.11
C GLN A 183 -9.24 -17.87 3.09
N THR A 184 -9.67 -16.70 2.63
CA THR A 184 -10.41 -15.71 3.46
C THR A 184 -11.94 -15.86 3.39
N GLY A 185 -12.46 -16.92 2.74
CA GLY A 185 -13.90 -17.18 2.64
C GLY A 185 -14.65 -16.22 1.69
N ASN A 186 -13.93 -15.50 0.82
CA ASN A 186 -14.51 -14.52 -0.11
C ASN A 186 -14.57 -15.05 -1.55
N THR A 187 -14.93 -16.32 -1.74
CA THR A 187 -14.95 -16.98 -3.06
C THR A 187 -15.92 -16.33 -4.05
N ASN A 188 -17.00 -15.75 -3.56
CA ASN A 188 -18.00 -15.02 -4.36
C ASN A 188 -17.44 -13.75 -5.05
N LEU A 189 -16.26 -13.29 -4.64
CA LEU A 189 -15.61 -12.08 -5.19
C LEU A 189 -14.64 -12.40 -6.34
N ILE A 190 -14.37 -13.68 -6.62
CA ILE A 190 -13.35 -14.09 -7.60
C ILE A 190 -13.66 -13.57 -9.00
N ASP A 191 -14.91 -13.57 -9.42
CA ASP A 191 -15.32 -13.12 -10.76
C ASP A 191 -15.20 -11.62 -10.98
N THR A 192 -15.21 -10.85 -9.90
CA THR A 192 -15.05 -9.39 -9.94
C THR A 192 -13.63 -8.91 -9.72
N LEU A 193 -12.69 -9.83 -9.51
CA LEU A 193 -11.29 -9.52 -9.19
C LEU A 193 -10.61 -8.68 -10.29
N SER A 194 -10.90 -8.94 -11.55
CA SER A 194 -10.39 -8.21 -12.70
C SER A 194 -10.78 -6.72 -12.69
N LEU A 195 -11.96 -6.38 -12.18
CA LEU A 195 -12.42 -5.01 -12.02
C LEU A 195 -11.53 -4.18 -11.08
N TYR A 196 -10.92 -4.83 -10.10
CA TYR A 196 -10.05 -4.21 -9.11
C TYR A 196 -8.56 -4.43 -9.40
N ASN A 197 -8.21 -4.65 -10.69
CA ASN A 197 -6.82 -4.87 -11.14
C ASN A 197 -6.10 -5.98 -10.36
N ASN A 198 -6.81 -7.06 -10.06
CA ASN A 198 -6.34 -8.20 -9.27
C ASN A 198 -5.93 -7.85 -7.82
N SER A 199 -6.46 -6.75 -7.26
CA SER A 199 -6.21 -6.38 -5.86
C SER A 199 -7.31 -6.95 -4.95
N PRO A 200 -7.09 -8.10 -4.27
CA PRO A 200 -8.12 -8.74 -3.46
C PRO A 200 -8.48 -7.93 -2.21
N LEU A 201 -7.53 -7.17 -1.66
CA LEU A 201 -7.78 -6.33 -0.48
C LEU A 201 -8.66 -5.15 -0.80
N HIS A 202 -8.43 -4.49 -1.95
CA HIS A 202 -9.29 -3.42 -2.43
C HIS A 202 -10.72 -3.92 -2.65
N LEU A 203 -10.85 -5.09 -3.27
CA LEU A 203 -12.13 -5.73 -3.51
C LEU A 203 -12.89 -6.08 -2.22
N ILE A 204 -12.18 -6.59 -1.19
CA ILE A 204 -12.79 -6.89 0.12
C ILE A 204 -13.25 -5.62 0.81
N ASN A 205 -12.46 -4.54 0.77
CA ASN A 205 -12.78 -3.27 1.42
C ASN A 205 -13.97 -2.57 0.75
N GLU A 206 -14.15 -2.76 -0.56
CA GLU A 206 -15.26 -2.18 -1.33
C GLU A 206 -16.42 -3.16 -1.58
N LYS A 207 -16.52 -4.23 -0.82
CA LYS A 207 -17.52 -5.29 -0.99
C LYS A 207 -18.96 -4.75 -1.04
N GLU A 208 -19.27 -3.75 -0.26
CA GLU A 208 -20.60 -3.11 -0.23
C GLU A 208 -20.91 -2.37 -1.54
N MET A 209 -19.91 -1.86 -2.24
CA MET A 209 -20.09 -1.20 -3.54
C MET A 209 -20.37 -2.16 -4.68
N LEU A 210 -20.12 -3.47 -4.53
CA LEU A 210 -20.32 -4.47 -5.60
C LEU A 210 -21.77 -4.55 -6.04
N THR A 211 -22.71 -4.33 -5.14
CA THR A 211 -24.14 -4.28 -5.50
C THR A 211 -24.40 -3.15 -6.51
N ASN A 212 -23.82 -1.98 -6.26
CA ASN A 212 -23.93 -0.82 -7.14
C ASN A 212 -23.22 -1.05 -8.49
N VAL A 213 -22.06 -1.73 -8.48
CA VAL A 213 -21.38 -2.16 -9.72
C VAL A 213 -22.30 -3.03 -10.56
N ASN A 214 -22.93 -4.05 -9.98
CA ASN A 214 -23.81 -4.96 -10.71
C ASN A 214 -25.06 -4.26 -11.26
N ILE A 215 -25.68 -3.36 -10.49
CA ILE A 215 -26.82 -2.56 -10.96
C ILE A 215 -26.41 -1.69 -12.15
N PHE A 216 -25.27 -1.00 -12.03
CA PHE A 216 -24.74 -0.14 -13.08
C PHE A 216 -24.43 -0.90 -14.37
N LEU A 217 -23.74 -2.04 -14.26
CA LEU A 217 -23.43 -2.89 -15.41
C LEU A 217 -24.70 -3.44 -16.08
N ASN A 218 -25.71 -3.82 -15.29
CA ASN A 218 -26.97 -4.30 -15.83
C ASN A 218 -27.74 -3.21 -16.59
N GLU A 219 -27.62 -1.95 -16.18
CA GLU A 219 -28.17 -0.83 -16.97
C GLU A 219 -27.36 -0.62 -18.27
N LEU A 220 -26.03 -0.64 -18.22
CA LEU A 220 -25.18 -0.48 -19.41
C LEU A 220 -25.44 -1.59 -20.47
N LYS A 221 -25.76 -2.81 -20.05
CA LYS A 221 -26.08 -3.95 -20.93
C LYS A 221 -27.37 -3.77 -21.73
N LYS A 222 -28.24 -2.82 -21.35
CA LYS A 222 -29.49 -2.52 -22.09
C LYS A 222 -29.26 -1.70 -23.36
N GLY A 223 -28.06 -1.17 -23.56
CA GLY A 223 -27.75 -0.33 -24.72
C GLY A 223 -28.61 0.94 -24.75
N ASN A 224 -29.46 1.08 -25.78
CA ASN A 224 -30.32 2.26 -25.95
C ASN A 224 -31.43 2.40 -24.90
N ASP A 225 -31.78 1.34 -24.18
CA ASP A 225 -32.85 1.30 -23.18
C ASP A 225 -32.35 1.58 -21.74
N ILE A 226 -31.26 2.33 -21.61
CA ILE A 226 -30.65 2.67 -20.31
C ILE A 226 -31.61 3.56 -19.49
N ASP A 227 -31.82 3.19 -18.22
CA ASP A 227 -32.53 4.01 -17.25
C ASP A 227 -31.54 4.97 -16.54
N LEU A 228 -31.50 6.22 -17.04
CA LEU A 228 -30.61 7.26 -16.50
C LEU A 228 -30.93 7.64 -15.04
N MET A 229 -32.17 7.48 -14.59
CA MET A 229 -32.58 7.79 -13.22
C MET A 229 -31.93 6.81 -12.24
N LYS A 230 -31.83 5.52 -12.59
CA LYS A 230 -31.13 4.52 -11.76
C LYS A 230 -29.63 4.79 -11.68
N ILE A 231 -29.03 5.18 -12.81
CA ILE A 231 -27.61 5.55 -12.85
C ILE A 231 -27.34 6.78 -11.98
N ASN A 232 -28.19 7.78 -12.03
CA ASN A 232 -28.06 9.00 -11.24
C ASN A 232 -28.07 8.70 -9.72
N ASN A 233 -28.94 7.82 -9.25
CA ASN A 233 -28.97 7.42 -7.85
C ASN A 233 -27.66 6.73 -7.40
N ILE A 234 -27.08 5.88 -8.26
CA ILE A 234 -25.79 5.23 -7.98
C ILE A 234 -24.66 6.27 -7.94
N TRP A 235 -24.68 7.25 -8.84
CA TRP A 235 -23.71 8.34 -8.89
C TRP A 235 -23.70 9.17 -7.60
N LEU A 236 -24.86 9.58 -7.12
CA LEU A 236 -24.98 10.38 -5.90
C LEU A 236 -24.32 9.68 -4.69
N HIS A 237 -24.36 8.36 -4.63
CA HIS A 237 -23.77 7.59 -3.53
C HIS A 237 -22.26 7.31 -3.69
N ASN A 238 -21.76 7.07 -4.91
CA ASN A 238 -20.40 6.56 -5.12
C ASN A 238 -19.41 7.60 -5.67
N GLY A 239 -19.92 8.74 -6.15
CA GLY A 239 -19.12 9.83 -6.69
C GLY A 239 -18.72 9.67 -8.16
N LEU A 240 -18.38 10.80 -8.78
CA LEU A 240 -18.10 10.90 -10.22
C LEU A 240 -16.88 10.09 -10.66
N ALA A 241 -15.81 10.11 -9.87
CA ALA A 241 -14.58 9.41 -10.21
C ALA A 241 -14.76 7.89 -10.33
N TRP A 242 -15.59 7.30 -9.47
CA TRP A 242 -15.92 5.88 -9.48
C TRP A 242 -16.66 5.49 -10.77
N ILE A 243 -17.68 6.25 -11.16
CA ILE A 243 -18.45 5.99 -12.39
C ILE A 243 -17.59 6.14 -13.64
N ILE A 244 -16.78 7.21 -13.73
CA ILE A 244 -15.88 7.41 -14.86
C ILE A 244 -14.92 6.21 -15.00
N ASN A 245 -14.34 5.73 -13.92
CA ASN A 245 -13.47 4.58 -13.94
C ASN A 245 -14.18 3.32 -14.46
N LEU A 246 -15.43 3.09 -14.03
CA LEU A 246 -16.22 1.94 -14.46
C LEU A 246 -16.63 2.04 -15.92
N LEU A 247 -17.04 3.23 -16.39
CA LEU A 247 -17.33 3.51 -17.80
C LEU A 247 -16.10 3.33 -18.70
N GLN A 248 -14.93 3.78 -18.27
CA GLN A 248 -13.69 3.57 -19.00
C GLN A 248 -13.35 2.08 -19.16
N LYS A 249 -13.55 1.29 -18.10
CA LYS A 249 -13.36 -0.17 -18.15
C LYS A 249 -14.37 -0.82 -19.10
N TRP A 250 -15.63 -0.38 -19.05
CA TRP A 250 -16.68 -0.89 -19.95
C TRP A 250 -16.38 -0.56 -21.42
N ALA A 251 -16.05 0.70 -21.72
CA ALA A 251 -15.68 1.13 -23.08
C ALA A 251 -14.43 0.38 -23.59
N TYR A 252 -13.44 0.18 -22.72
CA TYR A 252 -12.24 -0.62 -23.05
C TYR A 252 -12.62 -2.06 -23.41
N GLU A 253 -13.53 -2.69 -22.65
CA GLU A 253 -13.99 -4.06 -22.90
C GLU A 253 -14.72 -4.17 -24.24
N LEU A 254 -15.61 -3.22 -24.56
CA LEU A 254 -16.29 -3.16 -25.85
C LEU A 254 -15.30 -3.08 -27.02
N LEU A 255 -14.28 -2.22 -26.90
CA LEU A 255 -13.23 -2.09 -27.92
C LEU A 255 -12.39 -3.36 -28.02
N LEU A 256 -12.00 -3.98 -26.89
CA LEU A 256 -11.20 -5.18 -26.87
C LEU A 256 -11.94 -6.36 -27.53
N CYS A 257 -13.20 -6.56 -27.18
CA CYS A 257 -14.04 -7.60 -27.79
C CYS A 257 -14.20 -7.40 -29.29
N LYS A 258 -14.34 -6.14 -29.77
CA LYS A 258 -14.47 -5.83 -31.18
C LYS A 258 -13.20 -6.03 -31.98
N LEU A 259 -12.02 -5.78 -31.38
CA LEU A 259 -10.72 -5.81 -32.07
C LEU A 259 -10.00 -7.15 -31.98
N SER A 260 -10.18 -7.90 -30.88
CA SER A 260 -9.34 -9.08 -30.59
C SER A 260 -10.09 -10.30 -30.05
N GLU A 261 -11.43 -10.24 -29.98
CA GLU A 261 -12.27 -11.28 -29.33
C GLU A 261 -11.86 -11.63 -27.89
N GLY A 262 -11.05 -10.76 -27.27
CA GLY A 262 -10.55 -10.91 -25.90
C GLY A 262 -11.44 -10.27 -24.85
N TYR A 263 -11.10 -10.50 -23.60
CA TYR A 263 -11.74 -9.83 -22.44
C TYR A 263 -10.71 -9.56 -21.35
N LYS A 264 -10.98 -8.58 -20.51
CA LYS A 264 -10.09 -8.20 -19.42
C LYS A 264 -10.83 -7.97 -18.10
N TYR A 265 -11.89 -7.19 -18.13
CA TYR A 265 -12.61 -6.73 -16.92
C TYR A 265 -13.91 -7.50 -16.65
N PHE A 266 -14.61 -7.93 -17.69
CA PHE A 266 -15.96 -8.51 -17.61
C PHE A 266 -16.06 -9.88 -18.27
N PRO A 267 -15.35 -10.90 -17.78
CA PRO A 267 -15.31 -12.24 -18.42
C PRO A 267 -16.69 -12.89 -18.53
N ASN A 268 -17.61 -12.60 -17.62
CA ASN A 268 -18.96 -13.20 -17.61
C ASN A 268 -19.93 -12.50 -18.57
N ASP A 269 -19.59 -11.34 -19.12
CA ASP A 269 -20.47 -10.49 -19.92
C ASP A 269 -20.14 -10.48 -21.41
N ILE A 270 -19.21 -11.30 -21.86
CA ILE A 270 -18.71 -11.37 -23.24
C ILE A 270 -19.83 -11.47 -24.26
N LYS A 271 -20.82 -12.35 -24.02
CA LYS A 271 -21.95 -12.55 -24.95
C LYS A 271 -22.84 -11.32 -25.12
N VAL A 272 -22.93 -10.48 -24.10
CA VAL A 272 -23.73 -9.25 -24.14
C VAL A 272 -22.92 -8.14 -24.79
N VAL A 273 -21.64 -8.05 -24.48
CA VAL A 273 -20.70 -7.08 -25.07
C VAL A 273 -20.59 -7.25 -26.59
N HIS A 274 -20.61 -8.50 -27.10
CA HIS A 274 -20.62 -8.78 -28.56
C HIS A 274 -21.91 -8.36 -29.27
N LYS A 275 -23.01 -8.14 -28.54
CA LYS A 275 -24.29 -7.73 -29.12
C LYS A 275 -24.50 -6.22 -29.14
N LEU A 276 -23.72 -5.47 -28.34
CA LEU A 276 -23.69 -4.01 -28.28
C LEU A 276 -22.71 -3.44 -29.30
#